data_ebfbb281bf0cee419b94a27c7859fb96
#
_entry.id   ebfbb281bf0cee419b94a27c7859fb96
#
_cell.length_a   1.000
_cell.length_b   1.000
_cell.length_c   1.000
_cell.angle_alpha   90.00
_cell.angle_beta   90.00
_cell.angle_gamma   90.00
#
_symmetry.space_group_name_H-M   'P 1'
#
loop_
_entity.id
_entity.type
_entity.pdbx_description
1 polymer ?
#
loop_
_entity_poly.entity_id
_entity_poly.type
_entity_poly.pdbx_seq_one_letter_code
_entity_poly.pdbx_strand_id
1 'polypeptide(L)' 'MERVEVVGGNVFVIRTRQLGPDWWCCDLYERVETDDGIEAFLLEDFGESEMEAIGMALSDAHEPNHIQHHHH' A
#
# COMPACT_ATOMS: atom_id res chain seq x y z
N MET A 1 -2.89 2.77 -11.96
CA MET A 1 -4.16 3.15 -11.34
C MET A 1 -3.89 3.78 -9.99
N GLU A 2 -4.67 4.75 -9.63
CA GLU A 2 -4.60 5.38 -8.32
C GLU A 2 -5.97 5.33 -7.67
N ARG A 3 -6.02 4.98 -6.40
CA ARG A 3 -7.28 4.86 -5.67
C ARG A 3 -7.07 5.33 -4.23
N VAL A 4 -8.11 5.97 -3.68
CA VAL A 4 -8.11 6.41 -2.28
C VAL A 4 -9.06 5.52 -1.49
N GLU A 5 -8.58 5.01 -0.36
CA GLU A 5 -9.36 4.16 0.54
C GLU A 5 -9.32 4.75 1.93
N VAL A 6 -10.46 4.71 2.63
CA VAL A 6 -10.53 5.12 4.04
C VAL A 6 -10.75 3.86 4.86
N VAL A 7 -9.82 3.57 5.75
CA VAL A 7 -9.86 2.37 6.59
C VAL A 7 -9.58 2.78 8.03
N GLY A 8 -10.55 2.56 8.90
CA GLY A 8 -10.38 2.86 10.32
C GLY A 8 -10.06 4.31 10.62
N GLY A 9 -10.57 5.23 9.82
CA GLY A 9 -10.31 6.65 9.99
C GLY A 9 -9.03 7.15 9.33
N ASN A 10 -8.23 6.25 8.78
CA ASN A 10 -7.01 6.63 8.07
C ASN A 10 -7.28 6.65 6.56
N VAL A 11 -6.67 7.60 5.87
CA VAL A 11 -6.83 7.75 4.43
C VAL A 11 -5.57 7.20 3.76
N PHE A 12 -5.76 6.18 2.92
CA PHE A 12 -4.67 5.56 2.19
C PHE A 12 -4.78 5.88 0.70
N VAL A 13 -3.64 6.10 0.07
CA VAL A 13 -3.54 6.28 -1.37
C VAL A 13 -2.82 5.07 -1.93
N ILE A 14 -3.47 4.40 -2.86
CA ILE A 14 -2.99 3.16 -3.48
C ILE A 14 -2.62 3.47 -4.91
N ARG A 15 -1.37 3.24 -5.28
CA ARG A 15 -0.90 3.43 -6.65
C ARG A 15 -0.34 2.13 -7.19
N THR A 16 -0.84 1.71 -8.34
CA THR A 16 -0.41 0.47 -8.95
C THR A 16 0.26 0.73 -10.30
N ARG A 17 1.20 -0.15 -10.64
CA ARG A 17 1.86 -0.15 -11.95
C ARG A 17 2.05 -1.58 -12.41
N GLN A 18 1.91 -1.80 -13.68
CA GLN A 18 2.20 -3.09 -14.28
C GLN A 18 3.68 -3.11 -14.70
N LEU A 19 4.39 -4.12 -14.21
CA LEU A 19 5.82 -4.27 -14.48
C LEU A 19 6.08 -5.32 -15.57
N GLY A 20 5.13 -6.22 -15.77
CA GLY A 20 5.22 -7.28 -16.77
C GLY A 20 3.87 -7.93 -16.93
N PRO A 21 3.74 -8.96 -17.81
CA PRO A 21 2.44 -9.58 -18.10
C PRO A 21 1.72 -10.09 -16.85
N ASP A 22 2.46 -10.70 -15.91
CA ASP A 22 1.90 -11.24 -14.68
C ASP A 22 2.61 -10.65 -13.47
N TRP A 23 2.98 -9.39 -13.54
CA TRP A 23 3.75 -8.77 -12.47
C TRP A 23 3.26 -7.34 -12.27
N TRP A 24 2.70 -7.13 -11.10
CA TRP A 24 2.17 -5.83 -10.69
C TRP A 24 2.81 -5.37 -9.40
N CYS A 25 2.91 -4.06 -9.26
CA CYS A 25 3.45 -3.40 -8.09
C CYS A 25 2.36 -2.51 -7.50
N CYS A 26 2.26 -2.50 -6.18
CA CYS A 26 1.34 -1.63 -5.46
C CYS A 26 2.14 -0.82 -4.43
N ASP A 27 2.12 0.50 -4.58
CA ASP A 27 2.70 1.42 -3.62
C ASP A 27 1.59 1.97 -2.74
N LEU A 28 1.75 1.87 -1.44
CA LEU A 28 0.77 2.32 -0.48
C LEU A 28 1.30 3.53 0.26
N TYR A 29 0.48 4.58 0.31
CA TYR A 29 0.77 5.81 1.03
C TYR A 29 -0.32 6.08 2.03
N GLU A 30 0.00 6.78 3.09
CA GLU A 30 -0.99 7.32 4.01
C GLU A 30 -1.02 8.83 3.86
N ARG A 31 -2.23 9.38 3.71
CA ARG A 31 -2.39 10.83 3.66
C ARG A 31 -2.44 11.36 5.09
N VAL A 32 -1.44 12.14 5.43
CA VAL A 32 -1.37 12.75 6.75
C VAL A 32 -2.13 14.06 6.70
N GLU A 33 -3.05 14.24 7.65
CA GLU A 33 -3.82 15.49 7.73
C GLU A 33 -2.95 16.60 8.30
N THR A 34 -2.21 17.22 7.42
CA THR A 34 -1.47 18.44 7.71
C THR A 34 -1.94 19.49 6.73
N ASP A 35 -1.61 20.74 7.00
CA ASP A 35 -1.98 21.84 6.12
C ASP A 35 -1.41 21.65 4.70
N ASP A 36 -0.33 20.90 4.59
CA ASP A 36 0.34 20.65 3.32
C ASP A 36 -0.18 19.44 2.55
N GLY A 37 -1.05 18.63 3.17
CA GLY A 37 -1.60 17.46 2.53
C GLY A 37 -0.56 16.42 2.15
N ILE A 38 0.42 16.19 3.02
CA ILE A 38 1.55 15.31 2.73
C ILE A 38 1.10 13.85 2.70
N GLU A 39 1.60 13.12 1.70
CA GLU A 39 1.43 11.68 1.60
C GLU A 39 2.72 11.01 2.06
N ALA A 40 2.60 10.15 3.04
CA ALA A 40 3.74 9.40 3.57
C ALA A 40 3.76 8.00 2.95
N PHE A 41 4.88 7.63 2.33
CA PHE A 41 5.05 6.29 1.79
C PHE A 41 5.08 5.28 2.94
N LEU A 42 4.31 4.21 2.82
CA LEU A 42 4.26 3.16 3.84
C LEU A 42 4.99 1.90 3.40
N LEU A 43 4.59 1.34 2.27
CA LEU A 43 5.16 0.07 1.81
C LEU A 43 4.87 -0.14 0.34
N GLU A 44 5.57 -1.12 -0.23
CA GLU A 44 5.39 -1.56 -1.59
C GLU A 44 5.24 -3.07 -1.58
N ASP A 45 4.27 -3.58 -2.34
CA ASP A 45 4.06 -5.00 -2.49
C ASP A 45 3.86 -5.36 -3.95
N PHE A 46 3.97 -6.64 -4.25
CA PHE A 46 3.92 -7.16 -5.61
C PHE A 46 2.90 -8.29 -5.70
N GLY A 47 2.40 -8.52 -6.89
CA GLY A 47 1.49 -9.62 -7.16
C GLY A 47 1.49 -9.98 -8.63
N GLU A 48 0.83 -11.07 -8.95
CA GLU A 48 0.69 -11.50 -10.34
C GLU A 48 -0.42 -10.74 -11.05
N SER A 49 -1.29 -10.08 -10.29
CA SER A 49 -2.35 -9.23 -10.80
C SER A 49 -2.42 -7.96 -9.98
N GLU A 50 -3.10 -6.95 -10.51
CA GLU A 50 -3.30 -5.70 -9.79
C GLU A 50 -4.03 -5.94 -8.46
N MET A 51 -5.10 -6.75 -8.49
CA MET A 51 -5.87 -7.04 -7.29
C MET A 51 -5.05 -7.77 -6.24
N GLU A 52 -4.19 -8.67 -6.66
CA GLU A 52 -3.32 -9.37 -5.73
C GLU A 52 -2.32 -8.42 -5.08
N ALA A 53 -1.70 -7.56 -5.87
CA ALA A 53 -0.74 -6.59 -5.33
C ALA A 53 -1.41 -5.65 -4.31
N ILE A 54 -2.63 -5.19 -4.62
CA ILE A 54 -3.39 -4.34 -3.70
C ILE A 54 -3.73 -5.10 -2.42
N GLY A 55 -4.20 -6.34 -2.56
CA GLY A 55 -4.55 -7.16 -1.41
C GLY A 55 -3.36 -7.41 -0.49
N MET A 56 -2.19 -7.66 -1.06
CA MET A 56 -0.97 -7.85 -0.29
C MET A 56 -0.58 -6.58 0.46
N ALA A 57 -0.64 -5.44 -0.21
CA ALA A 57 -0.28 -4.17 0.40
C ALA A 57 -1.21 -3.83 1.57
N LEU A 58 -2.52 -3.99 1.39
CA LEU A 58 -3.48 -3.70 2.44
C LEU A 58 -3.37 -4.66 3.60
N SER A 59 -3.10 -5.93 3.32
CA SER A 59 -2.91 -6.93 4.37
C SER A 59 -1.69 -6.59 5.22
N ASP A 60 -0.57 -6.24 4.59
CA ASP A 60 0.65 -5.90 5.31
C ASP A 60 0.48 -4.61 6.11
N ALA A 61 -0.29 -3.68 5.62
CA ALA A 61 -0.58 -2.44 6.35
C ALA A 61 -1.39 -2.70 7.62
N HIS A 62 -2.25 -3.71 7.59
CA HIS A 62 -3.07 -4.07 8.76
C HIS A 62 -2.33 -4.93 9.77
N GLU A 63 -1.17 -5.46 9.41
CA GLU A 63 -0.40 -6.34 10.27
C GLU A 63 1.00 -5.79 10.48
N PRO A 64 1.14 -4.63 11.16
CA PRO A 64 2.45 -4.01 11.35
C PRO A 64 3.41 -4.91 12.13
N ASN A 65 2.90 -5.81 12.96
CA ASN A 65 3.75 -6.74 13.70
C ASN A 65 4.45 -7.73 12.79
N HIS A 66 3.86 -8.02 11.65
CA HIS A 66 4.47 -8.91 10.67
C HIS A 66 5.83 -8.37 10.20
N ILE A 67 5.92 -7.07 10.04
CA ILE A 67 7.16 -6.41 9.62
C ILE A 67 8.22 -6.54 10.70
N GLN A 68 7.84 -6.48 11.95
CA GLN A 68 8.77 -6.54 13.07
C GLN A 68 9.40 -7.90 13.26
N HIS A 69 8.76 -8.94 12.76
CA HIS A 69 9.30 -10.29 12.89
C HIS A 69 10.54 -10.53 12.04
N HIS A 70 10.82 -9.66 11.12
CA HIS A 70 11.98 -9.79 10.25
C HIS A 70 13.29 -9.45 10.92
N HIS A 71 13.25 -9.04 12.16
CA HIS A 71 14.45 -8.68 12.89
C HIS A 71 15.24 -9.86 13.41
N HIS A 72 14.68 -11.00 13.34
CA HIS A 72 15.33 -12.17 13.93
C HIS A 72 16.35 -12.77 13.08
#